data_fd8ee10fcb9dc1d44f19edfdfc92df6a
#
_entry.id   fd8ee10fcb9dc1d44f19edfdfc92df6a
#
_cell.length_a   1.000
_cell.length_b   1.000
_cell.length_c   1.000
_cell.angle_alpha   90.00
_cell.angle_beta   90.00
_cell.angle_gamma   90.00
#
_symmetry.space_group_name_H-M   'P 1'
#
loop_
_entity.id
_entity.type
_entity.pdbx_description
1 polymer ?
#
loop_
_entity_poly.entity_id
_entity_poly.type
_entity_poly.pdbx_seq_one_letter_code
_entity_poly.pdbx_strand_id
1 'polypeptide(L)'
;MTLGEIIKNYRSEHGMSMDDFSQKSGISKAYISLLEKNRHPKTGKPIAPSIDSIKRAASGMGMDFNLLFSMIDGDVDLSPISELVASYDNIHSAEIKRFPVLGSIACGEPVYMDDEREFYIDSTASVHADFVLIAHGDSMVNARINDGDIVFIHKQEVVENGEIAVIAIDDEATLKRFYKYANMIVLRAENPAYKDIVFTPEDHKEVRILGKAIAFQSEVK
;
A
#
# COMPACT_ATOMS: atom_id res chain seq x y z
N MET A 1 -11.76 17.26 -14.26
CA MET A 1 -11.45 17.88 -15.59
C MET A 1 -9.97 17.66 -15.90
N THR A 2 -9.60 17.46 -17.15
CA THR A 2 -8.18 17.42 -17.53
C THR A 2 -7.53 18.80 -17.46
N LEU A 3 -6.20 18.86 -17.31
CA LEU A 3 -5.48 20.15 -17.36
C LEU A 3 -5.77 20.93 -18.63
N GLY A 4 -5.88 20.21 -19.76
CA GLY A 4 -6.17 20.84 -21.06
C GLY A 4 -7.55 21.48 -21.12
N GLU A 5 -8.58 20.85 -20.53
CA GLU A 5 -9.93 21.44 -20.43
C GLU A 5 -9.92 22.68 -19.54
N ILE A 6 -9.19 22.65 -18.42
CA ILE A 6 -9.07 23.80 -17.51
C ILE A 6 -8.39 24.97 -18.23
N ILE A 7 -7.28 24.72 -18.94
CA ILE A 7 -6.57 25.75 -19.74
C ILE A 7 -7.51 26.33 -20.82
N LYS A 8 -8.23 25.46 -21.52
CA LYS A 8 -9.15 25.91 -22.60
C LYS A 8 -10.27 26.78 -22.05
N ASN A 9 -10.87 26.40 -20.92
CA ASN A 9 -11.95 27.18 -20.29
C ASN A 9 -11.41 28.54 -19.83
N TYR A 10 -10.28 28.54 -19.10
CA TYR A 10 -9.64 29.78 -18.64
C TYR A 10 -9.35 30.76 -19.82
N ARG A 11 -8.76 30.22 -20.89
CA ARG A 11 -8.47 31.06 -22.09
C ARG A 11 -9.74 31.63 -22.70
N SER A 12 -10.79 30.79 -22.80
CA SER A 12 -12.08 31.23 -23.38
C SER A 12 -12.74 32.32 -22.53
N GLU A 13 -12.74 32.19 -21.21
CA GLU A 13 -13.30 33.15 -20.26
C GLU A 13 -12.56 34.51 -20.28
N HIS A 14 -11.25 34.48 -20.57
CA HIS A 14 -10.41 35.68 -20.59
C HIS A 14 -10.11 36.19 -22.02
N GLY A 15 -10.74 35.62 -23.04
CA GLY A 15 -10.52 36.01 -24.43
C GLY A 15 -9.08 35.82 -24.91
N MET A 16 -8.35 34.86 -24.35
CA MET A 16 -6.94 34.63 -24.65
C MET A 16 -6.73 33.64 -25.80
N SER A 17 -5.82 33.94 -26.71
CA SER A 17 -5.30 32.97 -27.66
C SER A 17 -4.37 31.96 -27.02
N MET A 18 -4.03 30.87 -27.71
CA MET A 18 -2.98 29.93 -27.22
C MET A 18 -1.60 30.62 -27.14
N ASP A 19 -1.34 31.59 -28.00
CA ASP A 19 -0.08 32.34 -27.99
C ASP A 19 0.02 33.23 -26.74
N ASP A 20 -1.07 33.93 -26.38
CA ASP A 20 -1.13 34.77 -25.17
C ASP A 20 -0.92 33.91 -23.92
N PHE A 21 -1.58 32.77 -23.85
CA PHE A 21 -1.42 31.88 -22.71
C PHE A 21 -0.02 31.24 -22.67
N SER A 22 0.57 30.95 -23.83
CA SER A 22 1.94 30.44 -23.92
C SER A 22 2.94 31.47 -23.37
N GLN A 23 2.81 32.73 -23.71
CA GLN A 23 3.66 33.79 -23.19
C GLN A 23 3.49 33.97 -21.68
N LYS A 24 2.26 33.88 -21.17
CA LYS A 24 1.93 34.11 -19.78
C LYS A 24 2.37 32.92 -18.87
N SER A 25 2.23 31.67 -19.35
CA SER A 25 2.52 30.46 -18.59
C SER A 25 3.92 29.89 -18.81
N GLY A 26 4.59 30.26 -19.93
CA GLY A 26 5.83 29.63 -20.36
C GLY A 26 5.65 28.22 -20.94
N ILE A 27 4.41 27.75 -21.13
CA ILE A 27 4.12 26.48 -21.78
C ILE A 27 4.06 26.70 -23.30
N SER A 28 4.75 25.87 -24.09
CA SER A 28 4.74 26.04 -25.54
C SER A 28 3.33 25.85 -26.13
N LYS A 29 2.98 26.66 -27.16
CA LYS A 29 1.71 26.56 -27.90
C LYS A 29 1.42 25.14 -28.39
N ALA A 30 2.45 24.44 -28.88
CA ALA A 30 2.31 23.05 -29.35
C ALA A 30 1.85 22.14 -28.20
N TYR A 31 2.41 22.28 -27.01
CA TYR A 31 2.05 21.47 -25.86
C TYR A 31 0.68 21.86 -25.30
N ILE A 32 0.30 23.15 -25.28
CA ILE A 32 -1.06 23.61 -24.96
C ILE A 32 -2.08 22.92 -25.88
N SER A 33 -1.82 22.92 -27.18
CA SER A 33 -2.69 22.24 -28.15
C SER A 33 -2.81 20.74 -27.92
N LEU A 34 -1.74 20.07 -27.48
CA LEU A 34 -1.76 18.65 -27.15
C LEU A 34 -2.59 18.39 -25.88
N LEU A 35 -2.41 19.21 -24.85
CA LEU A 35 -3.17 19.11 -23.60
C LEU A 35 -4.67 19.31 -23.85
N GLU A 36 -5.04 20.34 -24.62
CA GLU A 36 -6.45 20.63 -24.97
C GLU A 36 -7.11 19.53 -25.80
N LYS A 37 -6.35 18.83 -26.65
CA LYS A 37 -6.83 17.67 -27.40
C LYS A 37 -6.87 16.39 -26.60
N ASN A 38 -6.17 16.38 -25.47
CA ASN A 38 -5.98 15.24 -24.57
C ASN A 38 -5.66 13.92 -25.29
N ARG A 39 -4.81 13.99 -26.32
CA ARG A 39 -4.45 12.83 -27.14
C ARG A 39 -3.00 12.88 -27.61
N HIS A 40 -2.24 11.88 -27.20
CA HIS A 40 -0.85 11.75 -27.62
C HIS A 40 -0.76 11.40 -29.13
N PRO A 41 0.03 12.13 -29.95
CA PRO A 41 0.01 12.00 -31.42
C PRO A 41 0.48 10.62 -31.91
N LYS A 42 1.38 9.92 -31.19
CA LYS A 42 1.90 8.61 -31.58
C LYS A 42 1.12 7.44 -30.99
N THR A 43 0.71 7.54 -29.72
CA THR A 43 0.10 6.42 -28.99
C THR A 43 -1.42 6.47 -28.93
N GLY A 44 -2.02 7.63 -29.20
CA GLY A 44 -3.46 7.86 -29.10
C GLY A 44 -4.00 7.89 -27.66
N LYS A 45 -3.16 7.68 -26.66
CA LYS A 45 -3.53 7.69 -25.24
C LYS A 45 -3.78 9.12 -24.74
N PRO A 46 -4.54 9.28 -23.62
CA PRO A 46 -4.63 10.56 -22.91
C PRO A 46 -3.26 11.11 -22.55
N ILE A 47 -3.16 12.43 -22.41
CA ILE A 47 -1.92 13.11 -22.01
C ILE A 47 -1.88 13.22 -20.49
N ALA A 48 -0.86 12.65 -19.87
CA ALA A 48 -0.54 12.88 -18.47
C ALA A 48 0.35 14.14 -18.36
N PRO A 49 -0.15 15.28 -17.82
CA PRO A 49 0.67 16.48 -17.67
C PRO A 49 1.73 16.29 -16.56
N SER A 50 2.93 16.82 -16.78
CA SER A 50 3.96 16.83 -15.74
C SER A 50 3.62 17.88 -14.66
N ILE A 51 4.15 17.67 -13.45
CA ILE A 51 4.02 18.64 -12.33
C ILE A 51 4.53 20.03 -12.72
N ASP A 52 5.64 20.12 -13.47
CA ASP A 52 6.15 21.39 -13.95
C ASP A 52 5.14 22.10 -14.86
N SER A 53 4.49 21.35 -15.74
CA SER A 53 3.43 21.88 -16.61
C SER A 53 2.23 22.41 -15.81
N ILE A 54 1.84 21.71 -14.76
CA ILE A 54 0.75 22.15 -13.86
C ILE A 54 1.15 23.41 -13.10
N LYS A 55 2.40 23.48 -12.57
CA LYS A 55 2.92 24.68 -11.92
C LYS A 55 2.94 25.91 -12.84
N ARG A 56 3.41 25.72 -14.08
CA ARG A 56 3.43 26.79 -15.10
C ARG A 56 2.02 27.22 -15.48
N ALA A 57 1.10 26.29 -15.62
CA ALA A 57 -0.31 26.61 -15.89
C ALA A 57 -0.93 27.41 -14.75
N ALA A 58 -0.71 26.98 -13.48
CA ALA A 58 -1.19 27.70 -12.30
C ALA A 58 -0.65 29.13 -12.25
N SER A 59 0.65 29.30 -12.49
CA SER A 59 1.28 30.62 -12.57
C SER A 59 0.68 31.48 -13.68
N GLY A 60 0.48 30.89 -14.87
CA GLY A 60 -0.15 31.56 -16.01
C GLY A 60 -1.61 31.98 -15.76
N MET A 61 -2.33 31.26 -14.94
CA MET A 61 -3.71 31.57 -14.54
C MET A 61 -3.77 32.51 -13.32
N GLY A 62 -2.66 32.70 -12.59
CA GLY A 62 -2.65 33.41 -11.30
C GLY A 62 -3.38 32.61 -10.21
N MET A 63 -3.36 31.28 -10.30
CA MET A 63 -4.05 30.35 -9.43
C MET A 63 -3.04 29.65 -8.51
N ASP A 64 -3.47 29.27 -7.31
CA ASP A 64 -2.67 28.43 -6.41
C ASP A 64 -2.46 27.04 -7.02
N PHE A 65 -1.24 26.50 -6.89
CA PHE A 65 -0.88 25.19 -7.45
C PHE A 65 -1.74 24.05 -6.88
N ASN A 66 -1.95 24.02 -5.56
CA ASN A 66 -2.70 22.95 -4.92
C ASN A 66 -4.17 22.97 -5.33
N LEU A 67 -4.72 24.18 -5.49
CA LEU A 67 -6.07 24.38 -5.99
C LEU A 67 -6.19 23.82 -7.42
N LEU A 68 -5.31 24.23 -8.34
CA LEU A 68 -5.31 23.71 -9.70
C LEU A 68 -5.11 22.20 -9.75
N PHE A 69 -4.16 21.68 -8.95
CA PHE A 69 -3.87 20.26 -8.87
C PHE A 69 -5.08 19.44 -8.41
N SER A 70 -5.83 19.93 -7.42
CA SER A 70 -7.05 19.27 -6.93
C SER A 70 -8.21 19.24 -7.94
N MET A 71 -8.18 20.08 -8.95
CA MET A 71 -9.20 20.15 -10.02
C MET A 71 -8.92 19.17 -11.17
N ILE A 72 -7.70 18.62 -11.24
CA ILE A 72 -7.27 17.74 -12.31
C ILE A 72 -7.67 16.30 -12.00
N ASP A 73 -8.49 15.73 -12.87
CA ASP A 73 -8.82 14.31 -12.89
C ASP A 73 -7.90 13.57 -13.86
N GLY A 74 -7.42 12.40 -13.49
CA GLY A 74 -6.60 11.53 -14.33
C GLY A 74 -5.12 11.46 -13.93
N ASP A 75 -4.35 10.76 -14.75
CA ASP A 75 -2.93 10.52 -14.48
C ASP A 75 -2.10 11.80 -14.63
N VAL A 76 -1.17 12.00 -13.69
CA VAL A 76 -0.15 13.05 -13.73
C VAL A 76 1.22 12.40 -13.93
N ASP A 77 2.02 12.96 -14.85
CA ASP A 77 3.39 12.48 -15.07
C ASP A 77 4.31 12.96 -13.93
N LEU A 78 4.75 12.01 -13.11
CA LEU A 78 5.66 12.23 -11.98
C LEU A 78 7.14 12.04 -12.36
N SER A 79 7.46 11.84 -13.64
CA SER A 79 8.84 11.61 -14.11
C SER A 79 9.85 12.64 -13.58
N PRO A 80 9.53 13.96 -13.52
CA PRO A 80 10.44 14.94 -12.92
C PRO A 80 10.67 14.72 -11.43
N ILE A 81 9.72 14.13 -10.71
CA ILE A 81 9.90 13.79 -9.29
C ILE A 81 10.83 12.59 -9.16
N SER A 82 10.70 11.59 -10.04
CA SER A 82 11.59 10.43 -10.02
C SER A 82 13.05 10.82 -10.32
N GLU A 83 13.28 11.75 -11.24
CA GLU A 83 14.61 12.30 -11.51
C GLU A 83 15.14 13.13 -10.32
N LEU A 84 14.30 13.95 -9.70
CA LEU A 84 14.65 14.71 -8.51
C LEU A 84 14.97 13.79 -7.34
N VAL A 85 14.15 12.77 -7.11
CA VAL A 85 14.36 11.75 -6.06
C VAL A 85 15.67 11.00 -6.30
N ALA A 86 15.99 10.62 -7.55
CA ALA A 86 17.23 9.96 -7.92
C ALA A 86 18.48 10.81 -7.69
N SER A 87 18.33 12.14 -7.53
CA SER A 87 19.45 13.04 -7.26
C SER A 87 19.87 13.09 -5.78
N TYR A 88 19.10 12.46 -4.89
CA TYR A 88 19.40 12.40 -3.45
C TYR A 88 19.88 11.01 -3.07
N ASP A 89 21.12 10.89 -2.56
CA ASP A 89 21.75 9.62 -2.18
C ASP A 89 21.00 8.86 -1.05
N ASN A 90 20.15 9.55 -0.29
CA ASN A 90 19.38 8.99 0.81
C ASN A 90 17.93 8.66 0.44
N ILE A 91 17.54 8.83 -0.82
CA ILE A 91 16.19 8.50 -1.32
C ILE A 91 16.31 7.46 -2.41
N HIS A 92 15.76 6.30 -2.18
CA HIS A 92 15.76 5.20 -3.14
C HIS A 92 14.32 4.83 -3.50
N SER A 93 14.10 4.51 -4.78
CA SER A 93 12.82 3.93 -5.20
C SER A 93 12.69 2.54 -4.59
N ALA A 94 11.55 2.26 -3.97
CA ALA A 94 11.25 0.93 -3.48
C ALA A 94 10.80 0.03 -4.65
N GLU A 95 11.39 -1.15 -4.75
CA GLU A 95 10.86 -2.20 -5.61
C GLU A 95 9.59 -2.77 -4.94
N ILE A 96 8.50 -2.86 -5.70
CA ILE A 96 7.20 -3.31 -5.20
C ILE A 96 7.00 -4.79 -5.55
N LYS A 97 6.61 -5.57 -4.56
CA LYS A 97 6.23 -6.98 -4.71
C LYS A 97 4.78 -7.19 -4.25
N ARG A 98 4.06 -8.05 -4.95
CA ARG A 98 2.68 -8.43 -4.62
C ARG A 98 2.66 -9.69 -3.76
N PHE A 99 1.84 -9.67 -2.72
CA PHE A 99 1.66 -10.78 -1.80
C PHE A 99 0.20 -11.22 -1.78
N PRO A 100 -0.09 -12.54 -1.90
CA PRO A 100 -1.45 -13.04 -1.78
C PRO A 100 -1.96 -12.90 -0.34
N VAL A 101 -3.20 -12.47 -0.19
CA VAL A 101 -3.90 -12.45 1.10
C VAL A 101 -4.60 -13.78 1.26
N LEU A 102 -4.13 -14.64 2.18
CA LEU A 102 -4.71 -15.96 2.41
C LEU A 102 -5.90 -15.97 3.37
N GLY A 103 -6.31 -14.82 3.87
CA GLY A 103 -7.48 -14.69 4.75
C GLY A 103 -7.24 -13.77 5.93
N SER A 104 -8.22 -13.77 6.85
CA SER A 104 -8.11 -13.07 8.12
C SER A 104 -7.95 -14.07 9.25
N ILE A 105 -7.07 -13.76 10.20
CA ILE A 105 -6.93 -14.56 11.42
C ILE A 105 -7.80 -13.91 12.48
N ALA A 106 -8.98 -14.50 12.71
CA ALA A 106 -9.76 -14.21 13.91
C ALA A 106 -9.30 -15.12 15.07
N CYS A 107 -9.53 -14.70 16.29
CA CYS A 107 -9.65 -15.63 17.40
C CYS A 107 -10.96 -16.42 17.18
N GLY A 108 -10.90 -17.53 16.43
CA GLY A 108 -12.05 -18.27 15.92
C GLY A 108 -11.86 -18.56 14.43
N GLU A 109 -12.53 -19.45 13.87
CA GLU A 109 -12.44 -20.08 12.55
C GLU A 109 -11.60 -19.38 11.46
N PRO A 110 -10.70 -20.09 10.75
CA PRO A 110 -10.05 -19.56 9.56
C PRO A 110 -11.12 -19.36 8.50
N VAL A 111 -11.45 -18.12 8.22
CA VAL A 111 -12.29 -17.78 7.08
C VAL A 111 -11.42 -17.93 5.83
N TYR A 112 -11.46 -19.11 5.21
CA TYR A 112 -11.12 -19.21 3.81
C TYR A 112 -12.12 -18.30 3.08
N MET A 113 -11.62 -17.26 2.41
CA MET A 113 -12.44 -16.54 1.46
C MET A 113 -12.73 -17.49 0.30
N ASP A 114 -13.84 -18.18 0.39
CA ASP A 114 -14.43 -18.97 -0.69
C ASP A 114 -15.12 -17.95 -1.61
N ASP A 115 -14.30 -17.29 -2.43
CA ASP A 115 -14.76 -16.59 -3.62
C ASP A 115 -13.55 -16.16 -4.48
N GLU A 116 -13.65 -16.38 -5.74
CA GLU A 116 -12.77 -16.21 -6.90
C GLU A 116 -12.04 -14.83 -7.03
N ARG A 117 -11.84 -14.09 -5.96
CA ARG A 117 -11.07 -12.85 -5.94
C ARG A 117 -9.79 -13.05 -5.14
N GLU A 118 -8.73 -13.37 -5.84
CA GLU A 118 -7.39 -13.27 -5.29
C GLU A 118 -7.13 -11.80 -4.90
N PHE A 119 -7.13 -11.51 -3.60
CA PHE A 119 -6.69 -10.22 -3.10
C PHE A 119 -5.18 -10.22 -2.97
N TYR A 120 -4.54 -9.20 -3.51
CA TYR A 120 -3.10 -8.98 -3.37
C TYR A 120 -2.84 -7.67 -2.66
N ILE A 121 -1.76 -7.64 -1.90
CA ILE A 121 -1.25 -6.44 -1.25
C ILE A 121 0.13 -6.14 -1.81
N ASP A 122 0.33 -4.89 -2.21
CA ASP A 122 1.62 -4.40 -2.66
C ASP A 122 2.45 -3.94 -1.47
N SER A 123 3.70 -4.43 -1.37
CA SER A 123 4.67 -3.99 -0.36
C SER A 123 6.07 -3.97 -0.96
N THR A 124 7.05 -3.46 -0.21
CA THR A 124 8.43 -3.40 -0.68
C THR A 124 9.04 -4.78 -0.88
N ALA A 125 9.84 -4.96 -1.92
CA ALA A 125 10.50 -6.21 -2.25
C ALA A 125 11.52 -6.67 -1.18
N SER A 126 11.88 -5.81 -0.22
CA SER A 126 12.72 -6.16 0.92
C SER A 126 12.04 -7.12 1.91
N VAL A 127 10.70 -7.26 1.85
CA VAL A 127 9.96 -8.21 2.68
C VAL A 127 9.96 -9.58 1.99
N HIS A 128 10.61 -10.57 2.60
CA HIS A 128 10.73 -11.93 2.07
C HIS A 128 9.62 -12.84 2.67
N ALA A 129 8.37 -12.45 2.49
CA ALA A 129 7.20 -13.23 2.89
C ALA A 129 6.71 -14.14 1.75
N ASP A 130 5.95 -15.15 2.11
CA ASP A 130 5.27 -16.04 1.16
C ASP A 130 3.79 -15.65 1.00
N PHE A 131 3.17 -15.16 2.06
CA PHE A 131 1.79 -14.69 2.07
C PHE A 131 1.56 -13.65 3.17
N VAL A 132 0.39 -13.04 3.16
CA VAL A 132 -0.04 -12.11 4.20
C VAL A 132 -1.38 -12.52 4.80
N LEU A 133 -1.60 -12.06 6.04
CA LEU A 133 -2.84 -12.23 6.78
C LEU A 133 -3.25 -10.90 7.40
N ILE A 134 -4.55 -10.70 7.55
CA ILE A 134 -5.09 -9.55 8.27
C ILE A 134 -5.27 -9.94 9.73
N ALA A 135 -4.63 -9.21 10.64
CA ALA A 135 -4.77 -9.42 12.08
C ALA A 135 -6.14 -8.94 12.57
N HIS A 136 -6.80 -9.73 13.41
CA HIS A 136 -8.04 -9.34 14.09
C HIS A 136 -7.88 -9.42 15.60
N GLY A 137 -8.48 -8.42 16.26
CA GLY A 137 -8.44 -8.28 17.72
C GLY A 137 -7.15 -7.66 18.23
N ASP A 138 -7.02 -7.61 19.54
CA ASP A 138 -5.99 -6.86 20.26
C ASP A 138 -4.98 -7.74 21.02
N SER A 139 -4.96 -9.04 20.75
CA SER A 139 -4.11 -9.98 21.48
C SER A 139 -2.61 -9.75 21.27
N MET A 140 -2.19 -9.00 20.27
CA MET A 140 -0.78 -8.76 19.90
C MET A 140 -0.37 -7.28 19.96
N VAL A 141 -1.15 -6.43 20.64
CA VAL A 141 -0.93 -4.97 20.66
C VAL A 141 0.41 -4.55 21.25
N ASN A 142 0.96 -5.26 22.22
CA ASN A 142 2.27 -4.97 22.78
C ASN A 142 3.43 -5.35 21.84
N ALA A 143 3.16 -6.18 20.83
CA ALA A 143 4.05 -6.41 19.70
C ALA A 143 3.83 -5.38 18.57
N ARG A 144 2.99 -4.35 18.81
CA ARG A 144 2.57 -3.31 17.85
C ARG A 144 1.75 -3.82 16.67
N ILE A 145 1.20 -5.03 16.77
CA ILE A 145 0.27 -5.58 15.78
C ILE A 145 -1.14 -5.32 16.29
N ASN A 146 -1.88 -4.47 15.58
CA ASN A 146 -3.21 -4.01 15.93
C ASN A 146 -4.27 -4.67 15.05
N ASP A 147 -5.52 -4.50 15.43
CA ASP A 147 -6.65 -4.93 14.61
C ASP A 147 -6.65 -4.23 13.24
N GLY A 148 -6.75 -5.02 12.18
CA GLY A 148 -6.70 -4.58 10.78
C GLY A 148 -5.29 -4.51 10.18
N ASP A 149 -4.23 -4.73 10.95
CA ASP A 149 -2.86 -4.73 10.41
C ASP A 149 -2.63 -5.91 9.47
N ILE A 150 -1.83 -5.66 8.43
CA ILE A 150 -1.38 -6.67 7.49
C ILE A 150 -0.11 -7.31 8.01
N VAL A 151 -0.14 -8.60 8.28
CA VAL A 151 1.01 -9.36 8.80
C VAL A 151 1.62 -10.21 7.70
N PHE A 152 2.93 -10.03 7.46
CA PHE A 152 3.71 -10.74 6.46
C PHE A 152 4.28 -12.03 7.06
N ILE A 153 4.00 -13.15 6.42
CA ILE A 153 4.33 -14.48 6.93
C ILE A 153 5.32 -15.17 6.01
N HIS A 154 6.41 -15.66 6.62
CA HIS A 154 7.30 -16.62 5.98
C HIS A 154 6.84 -18.03 6.33
N LYS A 155 6.53 -18.83 5.31
CA LYS A 155 6.03 -20.20 5.46
C LYS A 155 7.13 -21.10 5.99
N GLN A 156 6.95 -21.62 7.21
CA GLN A 156 7.86 -22.58 7.83
C GLN A 156 7.13 -23.36 8.93
N GLU A 157 7.54 -24.58 9.17
CA GLU A 157 6.92 -25.49 10.14
C GLU A 157 7.58 -25.43 11.54
N VAL A 158 8.69 -24.74 11.66
CA VAL A 158 9.45 -24.61 12.90
C VAL A 158 9.80 -23.16 13.16
N VAL A 159 9.58 -22.70 14.39
CA VAL A 159 9.99 -21.37 14.88
C VAL A 159 10.74 -21.52 16.20
N GLU A 160 11.57 -20.54 16.50
CA GLU A 160 12.29 -20.51 17.76
C GLU A 160 11.42 -19.97 18.90
N ASN A 161 11.82 -20.29 20.14
CA ASN A 161 11.12 -19.78 21.32
C ASN A 161 11.16 -18.27 21.37
N GLY A 162 10.00 -17.67 21.55
CA GLY A 162 9.82 -16.23 21.59
C GLY A 162 9.50 -15.60 20.23
N GLU A 163 9.49 -16.32 19.13
CA GLU A 163 9.08 -15.82 17.84
C GLU A 163 7.56 -15.73 17.74
N ILE A 164 7.07 -14.77 16.95
CA ILE A 164 5.65 -14.61 16.64
C ILE A 164 5.34 -15.49 15.43
N ALA A 165 4.36 -16.36 15.57
CA ALA A 165 3.99 -17.32 14.56
C ALA A 165 2.47 -17.39 14.36
N VAL A 166 2.08 -17.81 13.17
CA VAL A 166 0.73 -18.26 12.86
C VAL A 166 0.66 -19.74 13.22
N ILE A 167 -0.23 -20.08 14.14
CA ILE A 167 -0.37 -21.42 14.67
C ILE A 167 -1.81 -21.87 14.42
N ALA A 168 -1.96 -23.02 13.77
CA ALA A 168 -3.23 -23.73 13.68
C ALA A 168 -3.39 -24.63 14.90
N ILE A 169 -4.56 -24.59 15.51
CA ILE A 169 -5.00 -25.41 16.63
C ILE A 169 -6.30 -26.06 16.18
N ASP A 170 -6.26 -27.36 15.91
CA ASP A 170 -7.35 -28.07 15.24
C ASP A 170 -7.71 -27.32 13.92
N ASP A 171 -8.92 -26.75 13.80
CA ASP A 171 -9.41 -26.01 12.63
C ASP A 171 -9.26 -24.48 12.76
N GLU A 172 -8.69 -23.98 13.84
CA GLU A 172 -8.54 -22.55 14.11
C GLU A 172 -7.09 -22.09 13.96
N ALA A 173 -6.88 -20.91 13.35
CA ALA A 173 -5.55 -20.30 13.28
C ALA A 173 -5.47 -19.06 14.17
N THR A 174 -4.34 -18.86 14.83
CA THR A 174 -4.08 -17.71 15.70
C THR A 174 -2.66 -17.18 15.57
N LEU A 175 -2.48 -15.89 15.82
CA LEU A 175 -1.17 -15.25 15.88
C LEU A 175 -0.76 -15.11 17.35
N LYS A 176 0.35 -15.74 17.74
CA LYS A 176 0.85 -15.74 19.12
C LYS A 176 2.37 -15.81 19.14
N ARG A 177 2.95 -15.48 20.29
CA ARG A 177 4.34 -15.78 20.56
C ARG A 177 4.46 -17.23 21.01
N PHE A 178 5.30 -17.97 20.30
CA PHE A 178 5.47 -19.42 20.46
C PHE A 178 6.59 -19.74 21.44
N TYR A 179 6.35 -20.70 22.33
CA TYR A 179 7.36 -21.29 23.20
C TYR A 179 7.15 -22.80 23.27
N LYS A 180 8.22 -23.55 23.07
CA LYS A 180 8.23 -25.01 23.20
C LYS A 180 9.18 -25.40 24.32
N TYR A 181 8.67 -26.19 25.27
CA TYR A 181 9.40 -26.81 26.35
C TYR A 181 9.40 -28.33 26.17
N ALA A 182 10.07 -29.07 27.06
CA ALA A 182 10.25 -30.52 26.93
C ALA A 182 8.92 -31.30 26.78
N ASN A 183 7.88 -30.88 27.49
CA ASN A 183 6.58 -31.56 27.54
C ASN A 183 5.37 -30.63 27.36
N MET A 184 5.58 -29.41 26.89
CA MET A 184 4.46 -28.48 26.64
C MET A 184 4.80 -27.46 25.59
N ILE A 185 3.76 -26.94 24.95
CA ILE A 185 3.77 -25.75 24.06
C ILE A 185 2.99 -24.64 24.78
N VAL A 186 3.54 -23.45 24.79
CA VAL A 186 2.89 -22.26 25.35
C VAL A 186 2.74 -21.24 24.24
N LEU A 187 1.51 -20.80 24.00
CA LEU A 187 1.17 -19.73 23.08
C LEU A 187 0.80 -18.49 23.90
N ARG A 188 1.65 -17.47 23.81
CA ARG A 188 1.50 -16.24 24.59
C ARG A 188 0.99 -15.11 23.73
N ALA A 189 -0.05 -14.42 24.22
CA ALA A 189 -0.47 -13.17 23.67
C ALA A 189 0.50 -12.03 24.08
N GLU A 190 0.67 -11.07 23.24
CA GLU A 190 1.33 -9.79 23.55
C GLU A 190 0.30 -8.76 24.03
N ASN A 191 -0.54 -9.20 24.97
CA ASN A 191 -1.52 -8.39 25.69
C ASN A 191 -1.83 -9.07 27.03
N PRO A 192 -1.55 -8.43 28.17
CA PRO A 192 -1.76 -9.02 29.51
C PRO A 192 -3.23 -9.36 29.84
N ALA A 193 -4.20 -8.83 29.07
CA ALA A 193 -5.61 -9.18 29.23
C ALA A 193 -5.91 -10.63 28.82
N TYR A 194 -5.02 -11.27 28.08
CA TYR A 194 -5.15 -12.65 27.61
C TYR A 194 -4.25 -13.58 28.41
N LYS A 195 -4.78 -14.74 28.77
CA LYS A 195 -4.00 -15.81 29.41
C LYS A 195 -3.20 -16.59 28.37
N ASP A 196 -2.07 -17.14 28.78
CA ASP A 196 -1.31 -18.09 27.98
C ASP A 196 -2.16 -19.32 27.65
N ILE A 197 -2.08 -19.82 26.42
CA ILE A 197 -2.67 -21.10 26.01
C ILE A 197 -1.57 -22.14 26.13
N VAL A 198 -1.79 -23.15 26.94
CA VAL A 198 -0.81 -24.21 27.20
C VAL A 198 -1.34 -25.52 26.65
N PHE A 199 -0.49 -26.23 25.91
CA PHE A 199 -0.79 -27.57 25.38
C PHE A 199 0.23 -28.56 25.93
N THR A 200 -0.29 -29.67 26.39
CA THR A 200 0.48 -30.84 26.84
C THR A 200 0.15 -32.04 25.95
N PRO A 201 0.93 -33.11 25.94
CA PRO A 201 0.60 -34.33 25.18
C PRO A 201 -0.75 -34.96 25.54
N GLU A 202 -1.29 -34.62 26.71
CA GLU A 202 -2.58 -35.14 27.21
C GLU A 202 -3.79 -34.44 26.61
N ASP A 203 -3.60 -33.23 26.02
CA ASP A 203 -4.68 -32.42 25.48
C ASP A 203 -5.22 -32.98 24.16
N HIS A 204 -4.50 -33.88 23.47
CA HIS A 204 -4.87 -34.51 22.19
C HIS A 204 -5.24 -33.53 21.10
N LYS A 205 -4.74 -32.29 21.16
CA LYS A 205 -4.97 -31.25 20.15
C LYS A 205 -3.86 -31.23 19.12
N GLU A 206 -4.24 -31.02 17.85
CA GLU A 206 -3.28 -30.84 16.78
C GLU A 206 -2.82 -29.37 16.77
N VAL A 207 -1.54 -29.13 17.07
CA VAL A 207 -0.93 -27.80 17.04
C VAL A 207 0.10 -27.77 15.92
N ARG A 208 -0.14 -26.97 14.88
CA ARG A 208 0.75 -26.82 13.72
C ARG A 208 1.19 -25.39 13.53
N ILE A 209 2.47 -25.16 13.25
CA ILE A 209 3.00 -23.87 12.84
C ILE A 209 2.77 -23.74 11.32
N LEU A 210 2.09 -22.68 10.90
CA LEU A 210 1.85 -22.36 9.49
C LEU A 210 2.94 -21.44 8.93
N GLY A 211 3.56 -20.63 9.79
CA GLY A 211 4.64 -19.73 9.39
C GLY A 211 5.01 -18.74 10.49
N LYS A 212 6.13 -18.06 10.26
CA LYS A 212 6.69 -17.01 11.14
C LYS A 212 6.25 -15.64 10.64
N ALA A 213 5.79 -14.78 11.55
CA ALA A 213 5.57 -13.38 11.27
C ALA A 213 6.92 -12.65 11.17
N ILE A 214 7.19 -12.00 10.03
CA ILE A 214 8.48 -11.36 9.77
C ILE A 214 8.38 -9.84 9.67
N ALA A 215 7.20 -9.32 9.33
CA ALA A 215 6.91 -7.89 9.27
C ALA A 215 5.41 -7.67 9.43
N PHE A 216 5.02 -6.43 9.67
CA PHE A 216 3.62 -6.00 9.58
C PHE A 216 3.55 -4.58 9.00
N GLN A 217 2.39 -4.25 8.46
CA GLN A 217 2.06 -2.94 7.92
C GLN A 217 0.77 -2.46 8.57
N SER A 218 0.82 -1.25 9.14
CA SER A 218 -0.31 -0.58 9.79
C SER A 218 -0.70 0.67 9.02
N GLU A 219 -1.98 1.00 9.02
CA GLU A 219 -2.46 2.30 8.59
C GLU A 219 -2.20 3.35 9.69
N VAL A 220 -1.82 4.56 9.27
CA VAL A 220 -1.73 5.70 10.18
C VAL A 220 -3.14 6.20 10.44
N LYS A 221 -3.55 6.18 11.71
CA LYS A 221 -4.86 6.68 12.17
C LYS A 221 -4.74 8.07 12.75
#